data_859f94f5e9a9cfc7318308db60271ff9
#
_entry.id   859f94f5e9a9cfc7318308db60271ff9
#
_cell.length_a   1.000
_cell.length_b   1.000
_cell.length_c   1.000
_cell.angle_alpha   90.00
_cell.angle_beta   90.00
_cell.angle_gamma   90.00
#
_symmetry.space_group_name_H-M   'P 1'
#
loop_
_entity.id
_entity.type
_entity.pdbx_description
1 polymer ?
#
loop_
_entity_poly.entity_id
_entity_poly.type
_entity_poly.pdbx_seq_one_letter_code
_entity_poly.pdbx_strand_id
1 'polypeptide(L)'
;MNWMDGFQETMEHLSHAGAFLSVAGDTPNTMTTGWAWIGWCWKKPVFAVVVRPQRHTYGLIQRAGEFTVSVPTIREMNRELAYAGKASGRDEDKFAGHGITAAPARHVGAPIIAECGLHYEMRTLLTQDMTGDRMDAAVIARCYPARDFHTIFFGEILDCYRTSGK
;
A
#
# COMPACT_ATOMS: atom_id res chain seq x y z
N MET A 1 4.60 18.22 4.00
CA MET A 1 4.47 18.50 2.53
C MET A 1 2.99 18.45 2.18
N ASN A 2 2.54 19.16 1.15
CA ASN A 2 1.17 18.98 0.66
C ASN A 2 1.06 17.57 0.04
N TRP A 3 0.00 16.82 0.34
CA TRP A 3 -0.24 15.49 -0.20
C TRP A 3 -0.29 15.46 -1.75
N MET A 4 -0.59 16.60 -2.38
CA MET A 4 -0.60 16.74 -3.84
C MET A 4 0.80 16.82 -4.46
N ASP A 5 1.82 17.20 -3.71
CA ASP A 5 3.17 17.41 -4.24
C ASP A 5 3.82 16.12 -4.78
N GLY A 6 3.37 14.95 -4.27
CA GLY A 6 3.83 13.64 -4.72
C GLY A 6 2.83 12.89 -5.62
N PHE A 7 1.71 13.51 -5.98
CA PHE A 7 0.59 12.81 -6.64
C PHE A 7 0.98 12.20 -7.99
N GLN A 8 1.53 13.01 -8.90
CA GLN A 8 1.87 12.53 -10.25
C GLN A 8 2.87 11.38 -10.18
N GLU A 9 3.95 11.55 -9.45
CA GLU A 9 5.02 10.56 -9.30
C GLU A 9 4.50 9.26 -8.67
N THR A 10 3.62 9.36 -7.67
CA THR A 10 2.97 8.20 -7.08
C THR A 10 2.11 7.45 -8.10
N MET A 11 1.29 8.16 -8.89
CA MET A 11 0.44 7.53 -9.90
C MET A 11 1.24 6.89 -11.02
N GLU A 12 2.36 7.48 -11.41
CA GLU A 12 3.31 6.88 -12.35
C GLU A 12 3.86 5.56 -11.82
N HIS A 13 4.33 5.52 -10.57
CA HIS A 13 4.80 4.28 -9.93
C HIS A 13 3.70 3.23 -9.82
N LEU A 14 2.52 3.59 -9.34
CA LEU A 14 1.37 2.67 -9.20
C LEU A 14 0.97 2.03 -10.53
N SER A 15 1.03 2.78 -11.63
CA SER A 15 0.66 2.30 -12.97
C SER A 15 1.71 1.36 -13.61
N HIS A 16 2.93 1.29 -13.06
CA HIS A 16 4.03 0.47 -13.57
C HIS A 16 4.45 -0.62 -12.57
N ALA A 17 5.44 -0.32 -11.73
CA ALA A 17 6.02 -1.29 -10.82
C ALA A 17 5.25 -1.40 -9.48
N GLY A 18 4.46 -0.38 -9.13
CA GLY A 18 3.76 -0.29 -7.85
C GLY A 18 4.52 0.46 -6.77
N ALA A 19 4.01 0.36 -5.55
CA ALA A 19 4.60 0.93 -4.34
C ALA A 19 4.51 -0.10 -3.20
N PHE A 20 5.21 0.16 -2.09
CA PHE A 20 5.14 -0.68 -0.90
C PHE A 20 3.99 -0.24 0.01
N LEU A 21 3.06 -1.15 0.28
CA LEU A 21 2.02 -1.02 1.30
C LEU A 21 2.52 -1.73 2.56
N SER A 22 2.76 -1.00 3.64
CA SER A 22 3.23 -1.57 4.90
C SER A 22 2.21 -1.39 6.02
N VAL A 23 2.18 -2.35 6.93
CA VAL A 23 1.24 -2.42 8.05
C VAL A 23 1.95 -2.86 9.32
N ALA A 24 1.45 -2.38 10.46
CA ALA A 24 1.89 -2.82 11.77
C ALA A 24 1.35 -4.22 12.12
N GLY A 25 2.00 -4.86 13.09
CA GLY A 25 1.63 -6.15 13.65
C GLY A 25 2.70 -6.59 14.64
N ASP A 26 2.54 -7.75 15.28
CA ASP A 26 3.58 -8.35 16.13
C ASP A 26 4.89 -8.49 15.32
N THR A 27 4.76 -8.89 14.07
CA THR A 27 5.77 -8.74 13.03
C THR A 27 5.17 -7.83 11.95
N PRO A 28 5.74 -6.66 11.68
CA PRO A 28 5.26 -5.78 10.62
C PRO A 28 5.40 -6.45 9.26
N ASN A 29 4.54 -6.08 8.32
CA ASN A 29 4.58 -6.67 6.99
C ASN A 29 4.50 -5.60 5.90
N THR A 30 5.06 -5.90 4.75
CA THR A 30 4.92 -5.10 3.53
C THR A 30 4.47 -5.95 2.36
N MET A 31 3.77 -5.35 1.41
CA MET A 31 3.42 -5.95 0.13
C MET A 31 3.45 -4.90 -0.98
N THR A 32 3.54 -5.34 -2.20
CA THR A 32 3.38 -4.45 -3.35
C THR A 32 1.91 -4.13 -3.59
N THR A 33 1.61 -2.86 -3.76
CA THR A 33 0.32 -2.36 -4.26
C THR A 33 0.52 -1.65 -5.59
N GLY A 34 -0.31 -1.94 -6.58
CA GLY A 34 -0.35 -1.23 -7.87
C GLY A 34 -1.74 -0.67 -8.14
N TRP A 35 -2.76 -1.22 -7.50
CA TRP A 35 -4.14 -0.75 -7.64
C TRP A 35 -4.51 0.12 -6.45
N ALA A 36 -4.48 1.41 -6.67
CA ALA A 36 -4.73 2.41 -5.65
C ALA A 36 -5.12 3.73 -6.31
N TRP A 37 -5.63 4.66 -5.53
CA TRP A 37 -5.89 6.03 -5.98
C TRP A 37 -5.79 7.01 -4.84
N ILE A 38 -5.49 8.27 -5.18
CA ILE A 38 -5.42 9.39 -4.25
C ILE A 38 -6.49 10.40 -4.66
N GLY A 39 -7.17 10.99 -3.71
CA GLY A 39 -8.21 11.97 -3.99
C GLY A 39 -8.70 12.72 -2.78
N TRP A 40 -9.82 13.40 -2.95
CA TRP A 40 -10.47 14.19 -1.92
C TRP A 40 -11.86 13.62 -1.63
N CYS A 41 -12.08 13.14 -0.41
CA CYS A 41 -13.35 12.59 0.03
C CYS A 41 -13.59 12.95 1.51
N TRP A 42 -14.84 13.13 1.91
CA TRP A 42 -15.24 13.51 3.29
C TRP A 42 -14.48 14.72 3.84
N LYS A 43 -14.19 15.69 2.98
CA LYS A 43 -13.39 16.90 3.30
C LYS A 43 -11.97 16.58 3.78
N LYS A 44 -11.41 15.49 3.33
CA LYS A 44 -10.07 14.99 3.69
C LYS A 44 -9.31 14.50 2.47
N PRO A 45 -7.97 14.59 2.47
CA PRO A 45 -7.16 13.88 1.52
C PRO A 45 -7.22 12.37 1.83
N VAL A 46 -7.45 11.56 0.83
CA VAL A 46 -7.62 10.11 0.97
C VAL A 46 -6.69 9.37 0.02
N PHE A 47 -6.01 8.35 0.54
CA PHE A 47 -5.32 7.34 -0.23
C PHE A 47 -6.08 6.02 -0.07
N ALA A 48 -6.62 5.48 -1.16
CA ALA A 48 -7.32 4.21 -1.14
C ALA A 48 -6.44 3.11 -1.75
N VAL A 49 -6.31 2.00 -1.05
CA VAL A 49 -5.60 0.79 -1.51
C VAL A 49 -6.55 -0.38 -1.56
N VAL A 50 -6.27 -1.36 -2.41
CA VAL A 50 -7.06 -2.58 -2.50
C VAL A 50 -6.22 -3.79 -2.10
N VAL A 51 -6.76 -4.62 -1.22
CA VAL A 51 -6.09 -5.82 -0.72
C VAL A 51 -7.03 -7.02 -0.83
N ARG A 52 -6.55 -8.13 -1.40
CA ARG A 52 -7.34 -9.37 -1.44
C ARG A 52 -7.37 -10.04 -0.06
N PRO A 53 -8.51 -10.62 0.35
CA PRO A 53 -8.67 -11.24 1.68
C PRO A 53 -7.64 -12.35 1.99
N GLN A 54 -7.14 -13.06 0.97
CA GLN A 54 -6.13 -14.10 1.16
C GLN A 54 -4.72 -13.57 1.44
N ARG A 55 -4.44 -12.26 1.23
CA ARG A 55 -3.13 -11.68 1.55
C ARG A 55 -2.92 -11.58 3.05
N HIS A 56 -1.70 -11.84 3.51
CA HIS A 56 -1.35 -11.69 4.94
C HIS A 56 -1.62 -10.26 5.46
N THR A 57 -1.30 -9.26 4.64
CA THR A 57 -1.54 -7.84 4.91
C THR A 57 -3.01 -7.53 5.23
N TYR A 58 -3.98 -8.29 4.65
CA TYR A 58 -5.40 -8.04 4.85
C TYR A 58 -5.82 -8.07 6.33
N GLY A 59 -5.51 -9.15 7.02
CA GLY A 59 -5.84 -9.25 8.45
C GLY A 59 -5.06 -8.29 9.34
N LEU A 60 -3.84 -7.91 8.91
CA LEU A 60 -3.03 -6.94 9.64
C LEU A 60 -3.61 -5.52 9.51
N ILE A 61 -3.94 -5.06 8.31
CA ILE A 61 -4.50 -3.72 8.09
C ILE A 61 -5.86 -3.54 8.75
N GLN A 62 -6.70 -4.59 8.78
CA GLN A 62 -7.97 -4.57 9.49
C GLN A 62 -7.79 -4.37 11.01
N ARG A 63 -6.80 -5.04 11.61
CA ARG A 63 -6.54 -4.92 13.05
C ARG A 63 -5.86 -3.62 13.42
N ALA A 64 -4.87 -3.19 12.63
CA ALA A 64 -4.11 -1.98 12.88
C ALA A 64 -4.94 -0.71 12.66
N GLY A 65 -5.85 -0.71 11.69
CA GLY A 65 -6.62 0.47 11.31
C GLY A 65 -5.76 1.59 10.69
N GLU A 66 -4.51 1.29 10.35
CA GLU A 66 -3.55 2.24 9.81
C GLU A 66 -2.54 1.53 8.88
N PHE A 67 -1.94 2.29 7.98
CA PHE A 67 -0.97 1.76 7.04
C PHE A 67 -0.11 2.89 6.45
N THR A 68 1.00 2.51 5.82
CA THR A 68 1.84 3.43 5.03
C THR A 68 1.91 2.98 3.58
N VAL A 69 2.15 3.94 2.68
CA VAL A 69 2.58 3.68 1.31
C VAL A 69 3.90 4.37 1.07
N SER A 70 4.93 3.58 0.72
CA SER A 70 6.27 4.07 0.40
C SER A 70 6.54 3.90 -1.10
N VAL A 71 6.87 5.00 -1.77
CA VAL A 71 7.06 5.07 -3.23
C VAL A 71 8.57 5.20 -3.53
N PRO A 72 9.16 4.32 -4.35
CA PRO A 72 10.60 4.27 -4.61
C PRO A 72 11.05 5.34 -5.61
N THR A 73 10.98 6.61 -5.24
CA THR A 73 11.21 7.76 -6.12
C THR A 73 12.68 8.14 -6.29
N ILE A 74 13.60 7.53 -5.52
CA ILE A 74 15.03 7.87 -5.53
C ILE A 74 15.93 6.79 -6.14
N ARG A 75 15.43 5.58 -6.26
CA ARG A 75 16.10 4.48 -6.97
C ARG A 75 15.07 3.46 -7.47
N GLU A 76 15.41 2.69 -8.48
CA GLU A 76 14.59 1.56 -8.88
C GLU A 76 14.61 0.44 -7.84
N MET A 77 13.41 -0.07 -7.51
CA MET A 77 13.20 -1.17 -6.56
C MET A 77 12.32 -2.28 -7.16
N ASN A 78 12.43 -2.52 -8.46
CA ASN A 78 11.58 -3.47 -9.18
C ASN A 78 11.72 -4.91 -8.66
N ARG A 79 12.92 -5.32 -8.23
CA ARG A 79 13.17 -6.65 -7.66
C ARG A 79 12.55 -6.78 -6.28
N GLU A 80 12.72 -5.77 -5.44
CA GLU A 80 12.18 -5.70 -4.09
C GLU A 80 10.64 -5.64 -4.10
N LEU A 81 10.06 -4.87 -5.04
CA LEU A 81 8.61 -4.84 -5.26
C LEU A 81 8.10 -6.21 -5.73
N ALA A 82 8.74 -6.83 -6.73
CA ALA A 82 8.36 -8.16 -7.19
C ALA A 82 8.41 -9.20 -6.06
N TYR A 83 9.45 -9.17 -5.23
CA TYR A 83 9.57 -10.01 -4.04
C TYR A 83 8.45 -9.73 -3.03
N ALA A 84 8.26 -8.47 -2.62
CA ALA A 84 7.23 -8.08 -1.63
C ALA A 84 5.80 -8.45 -2.06
N GLY A 85 5.53 -8.40 -3.37
CA GLY A 85 4.25 -8.80 -3.96
C GLY A 85 4.02 -10.31 -4.03
N LYS A 86 5.09 -11.12 -4.08
CA LYS A 86 5.04 -12.57 -4.25
C LYS A 86 5.19 -13.33 -2.94
N ALA A 87 6.13 -12.95 -2.09
CA ALA A 87 6.39 -13.56 -0.79
C ALA A 87 5.23 -13.34 0.19
N SER A 88 5.05 -14.24 1.14
CA SER A 88 4.04 -14.12 2.20
C SER A 88 4.70 -13.84 3.54
N GLY A 89 4.24 -12.80 4.24
CA GLY A 89 4.66 -12.52 5.62
C GLY A 89 4.17 -13.55 6.66
N ARG A 90 3.43 -14.59 6.23
CA ARG A 90 3.16 -15.76 7.07
C ARG A 90 4.34 -16.71 7.13
N ASP A 91 5.14 -16.73 6.10
CA ASP A 91 6.18 -17.73 5.88
C ASP A 91 7.58 -17.16 6.20
N GLU A 92 7.74 -15.84 6.05
CA GLU A 92 9.03 -15.17 6.22
C GLU A 92 8.91 -13.70 6.59
N ASP A 93 9.92 -13.16 7.28
CA ASP A 93 10.06 -11.73 7.52
C ASP A 93 10.60 -11.04 6.26
N LYS A 94 9.77 -10.25 5.61
CA LYS A 94 10.14 -9.57 4.36
C LYS A 94 11.16 -8.44 4.53
N PHE A 95 11.39 -7.99 5.75
CA PHE A 95 12.41 -6.99 6.05
C PHE A 95 13.79 -7.62 6.32
N ALA A 96 13.87 -8.95 6.40
CA ALA A 96 15.11 -9.67 6.63
C ALA A 96 15.85 -9.98 5.33
N GLY A 97 16.74 -9.09 4.90
CA GLY A 97 17.80 -9.44 3.93
C GLY A 97 17.45 -9.28 2.44
N HIS A 98 16.37 -8.60 2.07
CA HIS A 98 15.97 -8.42 0.66
C HIS A 98 16.06 -6.97 0.17
N GLY A 99 16.89 -6.14 0.78
CA GLY A 99 17.03 -4.72 0.41
C GLY A 99 15.80 -3.88 0.72
N ILE A 100 14.96 -4.34 1.65
CA ILE A 100 13.77 -3.67 2.16
C ILE A 100 13.97 -3.45 3.65
N THR A 101 14.21 -2.22 4.09
CA THR A 101 14.43 -1.90 5.50
C THR A 101 13.22 -1.18 6.08
N ALA A 102 12.67 -1.73 7.15
CA ALA A 102 11.64 -1.04 7.92
C ALA A 102 12.25 0.15 8.68
N ALA A 103 11.63 1.30 8.58
CA ALA A 103 11.97 2.47 9.38
C ALA A 103 10.70 3.02 10.05
N PRO A 104 10.80 3.71 11.20
CA PRO A 104 9.64 4.25 11.89
C PRO A 104 8.97 5.34 11.05
N ALA A 105 7.66 5.30 10.99
CA ALA A 105 6.82 6.38 10.51
C ALA A 105 6.73 7.50 11.57
N ARG A 106 6.08 8.61 11.23
CA ARG A 106 5.97 9.80 12.11
C ARG A 106 4.71 9.79 12.97
N HIS A 107 3.59 9.28 12.41
CA HIS A 107 2.25 9.41 12.99
C HIS A 107 1.53 8.08 13.17
N VAL A 108 2.00 7.00 12.54
CA VAL A 108 1.37 5.67 12.61
C VAL A 108 2.40 4.61 13.03
N GLY A 109 1.94 3.49 13.58
CA GLY A 109 2.80 2.38 13.97
C GLY A 109 3.26 1.52 12.79
N ALA A 110 2.63 1.65 11.62
CA ALA A 110 3.05 0.96 10.40
C ALA A 110 4.39 1.54 9.90
N PRO A 111 5.41 0.69 9.59
CA PRO A 111 6.71 1.20 9.15
C PRO A 111 6.67 1.78 7.73
N ILE A 112 7.60 2.67 7.44
CA ILE A 112 7.95 3.06 6.07
C ILE A 112 9.10 2.20 5.55
N ILE A 113 9.35 2.25 4.23
CA ILE A 113 10.51 1.61 3.60
C ILE A 113 11.64 2.64 3.46
N ALA A 114 12.73 2.43 4.17
CA ALA A 114 13.81 3.40 4.30
C ALA A 114 14.49 3.77 2.96
N GLU A 115 14.48 2.86 1.98
CA GLU A 115 15.04 3.05 0.65
C GLU A 115 14.15 3.85 -0.30
N CYS A 116 12.91 4.14 0.10
CA CYS A 116 11.97 4.95 -0.70
C CYS A 116 12.14 6.44 -0.40
N GLY A 117 11.84 7.28 -1.39
CA GLY A 117 11.97 8.73 -1.27
C GLY A 117 10.69 9.48 -0.94
N LEU A 118 9.53 8.85 -1.07
CA LEU A 118 8.23 9.46 -0.82
C LEU A 118 7.35 8.53 0.02
N HIS A 119 6.75 9.07 1.08
CA HIS A 119 5.95 8.30 2.03
C HIS A 119 4.62 8.97 2.30
N TYR A 120 3.59 8.15 2.43
CA TYR A 120 2.25 8.51 2.89
C TYR A 120 1.92 7.70 4.13
N GLU A 121 1.35 8.35 5.13
CA GLU A 121 0.89 7.73 6.38
C GLU A 121 -0.62 7.88 6.49
N MET A 122 -1.33 6.79 6.68
CA MET A 122 -2.78 6.75 6.61
C MET A 122 -3.41 6.13 7.84
N ARG A 123 -4.58 6.68 8.20
CA ARG A 123 -5.53 6.04 9.12
C ARG A 123 -6.77 5.61 8.34
N THR A 124 -7.17 4.37 8.46
CA THR A 124 -8.36 3.82 7.78
C THR A 124 -9.63 4.54 8.26
N LEU A 125 -10.40 5.06 7.30
CA LEU A 125 -11.70 5.70 7.53
C LEU A 125 -12.86 4.77 7.19
N LEU A 126 -12.72 3.98 6.13
CA LEU A 126 -13.74 3.07 5.63
C LEU A 126 -13.06 1.84 5.04
N THR A 127 -13.66 0.68 5.28
CA THR A 127 -13.35 -0.57 4.58
C THR A 127 -14.58 -0.98 3.78
N GLN A 128 -14.41 -1.27 2.48
CA GLN A 128 -15.49 -1.63 1.58
C GLN A 128 -15.10 -2.84 0.72
N ASP A 129 -15.86 -3.91 0.86
CA ASP A 129 -15.68 -5.09 0.00
C ASP A 129 -16.17 -4.80 -1.42
N MET A 130 -15.37 -5.21 -2.41
CA MET A 130 -15.81 -5.24 -3.80
C MET A 130 -16.67 -6.48 -4.02
N THR A 131 -17.74 -6.31 -4.78
CA THR A 131 -18.64 -7.40 -5.19
C THR A 131 -18.78 -7.42 -6.71
N GLY A 132 -19.06 -8.60 -7.25
CA GLY A 132 -19.18 -8.75 -8.71
C GLY A 132 -20.55 -8.36 -9.28
N ASP A 133 -21.56 -8.09 -8.45
CA ASP A 133 -22.93 -7.81 -8.87
C ASP A 133 -23.09 -6.46 -9.58
N ARG A 134 -22.22 -5.51 -9.31
CA ARG A 134 -22.18 -4.17 -9.91
C ARG A 134 -20.91 -3.87 -10.68
N MET A 135 -20.10 -4.89 -10.97
CA MET A 135 -18.82 -4.73 -11.67
C MET A 135 -19.00 -5.10 -13.15
N ASP A 136 -18.33 -4.37 -14.02
CA ASP A 136 -18.28 -4.66 -15.45
C ASP A 136 -17.80 -6.09 -15.71
N ALA A 137 -18.48 -6.79 -16.61
CA ALA A 137 -18.19 -8.21 -16.90
C ALA A 137 -16.79 -8.45 -17.48
N ALA A 138 -16.27 -7.50 -18.27
CA ALA A 138 -14.91 -7.61 -18.82
C ALA A 138 -13.85 -7.42 -17.74
N VAL A 139 -14.10 -6.54 -16.76
CA VAL A 139 -13.23 -6.38 -15.58
C VAL A 139 -13.22 -7.66 -14.76
N ILE A 140 -14.38 -8.27 -14.52
CA ILE A 140 -14.47 -9.55 -13.80
C ILE A 140 -13.67 -10.64 -14.54
N ALA A 141 -13.93 -10.80 -15.81
CA ALA A 141 -13.27 -11.83 -16.62
C ALA A 141 -11.74 -11.68 -16.66
N ARG A 142 -11.26 -10.44 -16.71
CA ARG A 142 -9.82 -10.15 -16.81
C ARG A 142 -9.12 -10.18 -15.46
N CYS A 143 -9.72 -9.59 -14.42
CA CYS A 143 -9.05 -9.30 -13.14
C CYS A 143 -9.47 -10.23 -12.01
N TYR A 144 -10.63 -10.87 -12.13
CA TYR A 144 -11.23 -11.71 -11.09
C TYR A 144 -11.82 -13.03 -11.64
N PRO A 145 -11.06 -13.81 -12.44
CA PRO A 145 -11.59 -15.07 -12.99
C PRO A 145 -11.98 -16.08 -11.90
N ALA A 146 -11.31 -16.01 -10.73
CA ALA A 146 -11.63 -16.84 -9.56
C ALA A 146 -12.63 -16.17 -8.60
N ARG A 147 -13.17 -14.99 -8.95
CA ARG A 147 -14.09 -14.17 -8.13
C ARG A 147 -13.53 -13.81 -6.75
N ASP A 148 -12.22 -13.74 -6.62
CA ASP A 148 -11.46 -13.37 -5.40
C ASP A 148 -11.30 -11.84 -5.30
N PHE A 149 -12.41 -11.17 -5.13
CA PHE A 149 -12.49 -9.71 -5.12
C PHE A 149 -11.65 -9.08 -4.01
N HIS A 150 -11.18 -7.87 -4.25
CA HIS A 150 -10.47 -7.08 -3.27
C HIS A 150 -11.44 -6.41 -2.28
N THR A 151 -10.88 -6.04 -1.15
CA THR A 151 -11.46 -5.05 -0.23
C THR A 151 -10.71 -3.74 -0.40
N ILE A 152 -11.44 -2.63 -0.45
CA ILE A 152 -10.91 -1.27 -0.50
C ILE A 152 -10.68 -0.78 0.93
N PHE A 153 -9.50 -0.25 1.22
CA PHE A 153 -9.19 0.45 2.46
C PHE A 153 -9.00 1.93 2.13
N PHE A 154 -9.93 2.77 2.53
CA PHE A 154 -9.86 4.21 2.38
C PHE A 154 -9.14 4.81 3.59
N GLY A 155 -7.93 5.30 3.39
CA GLY A 155 -7.12 5.92 4.44
C GLY A 155 -7.12 7.44 4.33
N GLU A 156 -7.39 8.16 5.43
CA GLU A 156 -7.05 9.58 5.55
C GLU A 156 -5.55 9.73 5.51
N ILE A 157 -5.03 10.57 4.62
CA ILE A 157 -3.61 10.93 4.60
C ILE A 157 -3.34 11.85 5.78
N LEU A 158 -2.63 11.34 6.78
CA LEU A 158 -2.20 12.08 7.97
C LEU A 158 -0.94 12.89 7.69
N ASP A 159 -0.02 12.32 6.94
CA ASP A 159 1.21 12.99 6.48
C ASP A 159 1.64 12.46 5.12
N CYS A 160 2.32 13.33 4.37
CA CYS A 160 2.98 12.99 3.12
C CYS A 160 4.33 13.73 3.11
N TYR A 161 5.43 13.01 2.97
CA TYR A 161 6.76 13.59 3.07
C TYR A 161 7.81 12.85 2.26
N ARG A 162 8.91 13.54 2.00
CA ARG A 162 10.09 12.98 1.35
C ARG A 162 11.20 12.68 2.35
N THR A 163 11.99 11.67 2.03
CA THR A 163 13.26 11.34 2.67
C THR A 163 14.35 11.25 1.62
N SER A 164 15.61 11.34 2.04
CA SER A 164 16.76 11.16 1.15
C SER A 164 17.02 9.68 0.81
N GLY A 165 16.27 8.77 1.45
CA GLY A 165 16.53 7.34 1.38
C GLY A 165 17.78 6.92 2.16
N LYS A 166 17.98 5.61 2.24
CA LYS A 166 19.25 5.01 2.68
C LYS A 166 20.08 4.57 1.50
#